data_c4c97f2b324200a1eb339afd61d7921a
#
_entry.id   c4c97f2b324200a1eb339afd61d7921a
#
_cell.length_a   1.000
_cell.length_b   1.000
_cell.length_c   1.000
_cell.angle_alpha   90.00
_cell.angle_beta   90.00
_cell.angle_gamma   90.00
#
_symmetry.space_group_name_H-M   'P 1'
#
loop_
_entity.id
_entity.type
_entity.pdbx_description
1 polymer ?
#
loop_
_entity_poly.entity_id
_entity_poly.type
_entity_poly.pdbx_seq_one_letter_code
_entity_poly.pdbx_strand_id
1 'polypeptide(L)'
;MRFAISSAIADDIAKRMGIAQDSEFRLRSAVLYVLNMAGGEGHMYLPKQLLLRRCVELTRDTATDVEGIYGQSALGYAEYADATSAESAYEQTVFLFEQQLMELLIAGKIMIKQIDEEDVVYLASNYYVELNSARLLTDLQLRYDMEQDELEREIQKIEKEEKLTLDELQRAAVKSAIEAGVAVITGGPGTGKTTIINVCLLYTSPSPRDRSVS
;
A
#
# COMPACT_ATOMS: atom_id res chain seq x y z
N MET A 1 16.47 -14.53 -3.01
CA MET A 1 15.41 -15.48 -3.40
C MET A 1 14.74 -15.97 -2.11
N ARG A 2 13.63 -15.37 -1.68
CA ARG A 2 12.87 -15.82 -0.50
C ARG A 2 11.91 -16.89 -1.00
N PHE A 3 12.12 -18.13 -0.61
CA PHE A 3 11.14 -19.20 -0.83
C PHE A 3 9.92 -18.89 0.05
N ALA A 4 8.85 -18.44 -0.56
CA ALA A 4 7.56 -18.38 0.11
C ALA A 4 7.10 -19.84 0.28
N ILE A 5 7.25 -20.40 1.48
CA ILE A 5 6.60 -21.66 1.85
C ILE A 5 5.10 -21.37 1.77
N SER A 6 4.36 -22.17 1.00
CA SER A 6 2.90 -22.01 0.92
C SER A 6 2.30 -22.16 2.32
N SER A 7 1.23 -21.42 2.62
CA SER A 7 0.53 -21.44 3.91
C SER A 7 0.20 -22.88 4.33
N ALA A 8 -0.22 -23.73 3.39
CA ALA A 8 -0.53 -25.13 3.62
C ALA A 8 0.66 -25.96 4.12
N ILE A 9 1.87 -25.73 3.60
CA ILE A 9 3.08 -26.44 4.05
C ILE A 9 3.48 -25.97 5.45
N ALA A 10 3.39 -24.67 5.73
CA ALA A 10 3.67 -24.12 7.06
C ALA A 10 2.71 -24.70 8.11
N ASP A 11 1.44 -24.83 7.77
CA ASP A 11 0.41 -25.42 8.64
C ASP A 11 0.60 -26.92 8.87
N ASP A 12 1.00 -27.69 7.85
CA ASP A 12 1.33 -29.11 8.00
C ASP A 12 2.55 -29.30 8.94
N ILE A 13 3.57 -28.47 8.80
CA ILE A 13 4.72 -28.48 9.72
C ILE A 13 4.29 -28.13 11.15
N ALA A 14 3.47 -27.10 11.34
CA ALA A 14 2.98 -26.69 12.65
C ALA A 14 2.15 -27.81 13.34
N LYS A 15 1.29 -28.50 12.58
CA LYS A 15 0.51 -29.66 13.09
C LYS A 15 1.42 -30.82 13.51
N ARG A 16 2.43 -31.15 12.68
CA ARG A 16 3.42 -32.21 13.03
C ARG A 16 4.25 -31.87 14.25
N MET A 17 4.46 -30.58 14.50
CA MET A 17 5.15 -30.08 15.71
C MET A 17 4.24 -29.98 16.92
N GLY A 18 2.95 -30.34 16.82
CA GLY A 18 1.97 -30.28 17.90
C GLY A 18 1.56 -28.86 18.27
N ILE A 19 1.73 -27.89 17.39
CA ILE A 19 1.30 -26.51 17.60
C ILE A 19 -0.22 -26.43 17.37
N ALA A 20 -0.96 -26.08 18.42
CA ALA A 20 -2.42 -25.95 18.37
C ALA A 20 -2.86 -24.86 17.36
N GLN A 21 -4.08 -25.00 16.80
CA GLN A 21 -4.60 -24.06 15.80
C GLN A 21 -4.82 -22.65 16.38
N ASP A 22 -5.18 -22.58 17.65
CA ASP A 22 -5.38 -21.36 18.44
C ASP A 22 -4.10 -20.83 19.08
N SER A 23 -2.92 -21.40 18.72
CA SER A 23 -1.68 -20.92 19.29
C SER A 23 -1.45 -19.46 18.88
N GLU A 24 -1.00 -18.65 19.82
CA GLU A 24 -0.71 -17.22 19.62
C GLU A 24 0.22 -16.98 18.43
N PHE A 25 1.19 -17.85 18.20
CA PHE A 25 2.12 -17.74 17.07
C PHE A 25 1.43 -17.89 15.72
N ARG A 26 0.47 -18.81 15.61
CA ARG A 26 -0.30 -19.00 14.38
C ARG A 26 -1.21 -17.83 14.11
N LEU A 27 -1.91 -17.35 15.13
CA LEU A 27 -2.80 -16.20 15.01
C LEU A 27 -2.02 -14.93 14.61
N ARG A 28 -0.86 -14.66 15.24
CA ARG A 28 0.02 -13.55 14.86
C ARG A 28 0.52 -13.67 13.43
N SER A 29 0.94 -14.88 13.05
CA SER A 29 1.41 -15.13 11.68
C SER A 29 0.30 -14.95 10.65
N ALA A 30 -0.93 -15.36 10.94
CA ALA A 30 -2.09 -15.15 10.08
C ALA A 30 -2.37 -13.65 9.87
N VAL A 31 -2.36 -12.84 10.93
CA VAL A 31 -2.53 -11.37 10.82
C VAL A 31 -1.47 -10.76 9.91
N LEU A 32 -0.20 -11.08 10.16
CA LEU A 32 0.91 -10.54 9.35
C LEU A 32 0.86 -11.05 7.90
N TYR A 33 0.43 -12.27 7.69
CA TYR A 33 0.26 -12.85 6.35
C TYR A 33 -0.84 -12.13 5.57
N VAL A 34 -2.02 -11.94 6.16
CA VAL A 34 -3.14 -11.22 5.50
C VAL A 34 -2.76 -9.80 5.15
N LEU A 35 -2.07 -9.09 6.05
CA LEU A 35 -1.59 -7.72 5.78
C LEU A 35 -0.53 -7.69 4.67
N ASN A 36 0.38 -8.67 4.60
CA ASN A 36 1.36 -8.77 3.52
C ASN A 36 0.70 -9.08 2.18
N MET A 37 -0.30 -9.97 2.15
CA MET A 37 -1.07 -10.27 0.94
C MET A 37 -1.78 -9.01 0.42
N ALA A 38 -2.46 -8.27 1.31
CA ALA A 38 -3.09 -7.01 0.96
C ALA A 38 -2.07 -5.98 0.42
N GLY A 39 -0.86 -5.94 0.98
CA GLY A 39 0.24 -5.13 0.45
C GLY A 39 0.64 -5.52 -0.98
N GLY A 40 0.66 -6.81 -1.29
CA GLY A 40 0.88 -7.33 -2.65
C GLY A 40 -0.25 -6.94 -3.64
N GLU A 41 -1.47 -6.76 -3.15
CA GLU A 41 -2.63 -6.25 -3.90
C GLU A 41 -2.62 -4.71 -4.05
N GLY A 42 -1.65 -4.01 -3.46
CA GLY A 42 -1.51 -2.56 -3.51
C GLY A 42 -2.16 -1.80 -2.35
N HIS A 43 -2.62 -2.50 -1.32
CA HIS A 43 -3.20 -1.88 -0.13
C HIS A 43 -2.12 -1.57 0.91
N MET A 44 -2.09 -0.34 1.40
CA MET A 44 -1.17 0.04 2.49
C MET A 44 -1.68 -0.40 3.86
N TYR A 45 -3.00 -0.50 4.02
CA TYR A 45 -3.69 -0.91 5.23
C TYR A 45 -4.96 -1.72 4.90
N LEU A 46 -5.54 -2.32 5.91
CA LEU A 46 -6.89 -2.90 5.87
C LEU A 46 -7.75 -2.33 7.00
N PRO A 47 -9.06 -2.11 6.77
CA PRO A 47 -10.02 -1.92 7.84
C PRO A 47 -9.94 -3.06 8.85
N LYS A 48 -9.97 -2.73 10.16
CA LYS A 48 -9.81 -3.72 11.24
C LYS A 48 -10.81 -4.87 11.11
N GLN A 49 -12.06 -4.58 10.81
CA GLN A 49 -13.10 -5.59 10.67
C GLN A 49 -12.85 -6.52 9.48
N LEU A 50 -12.41 -5.97 8.34
CA LEU A 50 -12.06 -6.75 7.16
C LEU A 50 -10.85 -7.64 7.41
N LEU A 51 -9.83 -7.13 8.11
CA LEU A 51 -8.65 -7.90 8.52
C LEU A 51 -9.04 -9.09 9.38
N LEU A 52 -9.84 -8.87 10.43
CA LEU A 52 -10.30 -9.92 11.34
C LEU A 52 -11.09 -11.00 10.58
N ARG A 53 -12.01 -10.58 9.72
CA ARG A 53 -12.78 -11.51 8.88
C ARG A 53 -11.86 -12.37 8.00
N ARG A 54 -10.92 -11.77 7.28
CA ARG A 54 -9.96 -12.51 6.43
C ARG A 54 -9.07 -13.45 7.25
N CYS A 55 -8.70 -13.06 8.49
CA CYS A 55 -7.92 -13.92 9.38
C CYS A 55 -8.72 -15.15 9.83
N VAL A 56 -9.99 -14.97 10.17
CA VAL A 56 -10.87 -16.09 10.55
C VAL A 56 -11.13 -17.02 9.37
N GLU A 57 -11.38 -16.48 8.17
CA GLU A 57 -11.53 -17.26 6.94
C GLU A 57 -10.27 -18.10 6.66
N LEU A 58 -9.09 -17.50 6.73
CA LEU A 58 -7.81 -18.19 6.53
C LEU A 58 -7.59 -19.35 7.50
N THR A 59 -7.99 -19.20 8.77
CA THR A 59 -7.83 -20.27 9.76
C THR A 59 -8.86 -21.38 9.62
N ARG A 60 -10.02 -21.11 9.03
CA ARG A 60 -11.06 -22.10 8.71
C ARG A 60 -10.70 -22.92 7.47
N ASP A 61 -10.23 -22.30 6.39
CA ASP A 61 -9.87 -22.98 5.14
C ASP A 61 -8.73 -23.96 5.36
N THR A 62 -7.74 -23.61 6.20
CA THR A 62 -6.67 -24.53 6.56
C THR A 62 -7.13 -25.72 7.40
N ALA A 63 -8.32 -25.67 8.00
CA ALA A 63 -8.91 -26.81 8.71
C ALA A 63 -9.62 -27.80 7.77
N THR A 64 -10.25 -27.30 6.71
CA THR A 64 -11.01 -28.13 5.74
C THR A 64 -10.12 -28.83 4.72
N ASP A 65 -9.01 -28.23 4.28
CA ASP A 65 -8.09 -28.82 3.31
C ASP A 65 -7.36 -30.07 3.83
N VAL A 66 -7.33 -30.30 5.14
CA VAL A 66 -6.66 -31.44 5.76
C VAL A 66 -7.59 -32.64 5.96
N GLU A 67 -8.91 -32.43 6.01
CA GLU A 67 -9.89 -33.53 6.06
C GLU A 67 -9.92 -34.31 4.73
N GLY A 68 -9.59 -33.68 3.61
CA GLY A 68 -9.49 -34.36 2.29
C GLY A 68 -8.32 -35.33 2.14
N ILE A 69 -7.29 -35.23 2.99
CA ILE A 69 -6.07 -36.07 2.88
C ILE A 69 -6.07 -37.26 3.86
N TYR A 70 -6.78 -37.16 4.99
CA TYR A 70 -6.85 -38.23 6.01
C TYR A 70 -8.29 -38.59 6.35
N GLY A 71 -8.92 -39.28 5.44
CA GLY A 71 -10.09 -40.19 5.55
C GLY A 71 -11.01 -40.13 6.78
N GLN A 72 -12.27 -39.79 6.52
CA GLN A 72 -13.50 -40.43 7.11
C GLN A 72 -13.56 -40.74 8.62
N SER A 73 -13.15 -39.89 9.52
CA SER A 73 -13.41 -40.15 10.95
C SER A 73 -14.09 -39.02 11.72
N ALA A 74 -14.28 -37.84 11.14
CA ALA A 74 -14.89 -36.68 11.83
C ALA A 74 -16.28 -36.28 11.32
N LEU A 75 -16.88 -37.01 10.39
CA LEU A 75 -18.18 -36.72 9.78
C LEU A 75 -19.40 -36.89 10.71
N GLY A 76 -19.21 -37.18 11.99
CA GLY A 76 -20.29 -37.43 12.91
C GLY A 76 -20.83 -36.25 13.72
N TYR A 77 -20.18 -35.09 13.74
CA TYR A 77 -20.53 -33.98 14.62
C TYR A 77 -20.83 -32.63 13.93
N ALA A 78 -20.66 -32.51 12.64
CA ALA A 78 -20.89 -31.24 11.93
C ALA A 78 -22.35 -30.99 11.51
N GLU A 79 -23.23 -31.98 11.61
CA GLU A 79 -24.61 -31.89 11.10
C GLU A 79 -25.64 -31.35 12.11
N TYR A 80 -25.23 -31.05 13.36
CA TYR A 80 -26.09 -30.50 14.40
C TYR A 80 -25.51 -29.28 15.15
N ALA A 81 -24.56 -28.55 14.56
CA ALA A 81 -24.15 -27.26 15.12
C ALA A 81 -25.28 -26.24 14.85
N ASP A 82 -26.06 -25.95 15.86
CA ASP A 82 -27.06 -24.89 15.88
C ASP A 82 -26.39 -23.57 15.45
N ALA A 83 -27.05 -22.74 14.63
CA ALA A 83 -26.51 -21.47 14.13
C ALA A 83 -25.94 -20.60 15.27
N THR A 84 -26.51 -20.67 16.44
CA THR A 84 -26.09 -20.01 17.69
C THR A 84 -24.69 -20.46 18.15
N SER A 85 -24.34 -21.73 17.97
CA SER A 85 -22.99 -22.25 18.34
C SER A 85 -21.91 -21.85 17.37
N ALA A 86 -22.21 -21.72 16.07
CA ALA A 86 -21.29 -21.27 15.04
C ALA A 86 -20.97 -19.76 15.19
N GLU A 87 -21.96 -18.96 15.55
CA GLU A 87 -21.80 -17.53 15.80
C GLU A 87 -20.94 -17.28 17.05
N SER A 88 -21.18 -18.01 18.11
CA SER A 88 -20.36 -17.96 19.34
C SER A 88 -18.91 -18.38 19.09
N ALA A 89 -18.66 -19.41 18.26
CA ALA A 89 -17.32 -19.83 17.90
C ALA A 89 -16.58 -18.77 17.03
N TYR A 90 -17.32 -18.10 16.14
CA TYR A 90 -16.78 -16.98 15.36
C TYR A 90 -16.35 -15.82 16.27
N GLU A 91 -17.22 -15.39 17.18
CA GLU A 91 -16.92 -14.30 18.12
C GLU A 91 -15.73 -14.62 19.02
N GLN A 92 -15.61 -15.85 19.50
CA GLN A 92 -14.45 -16.29 20.28
C GLN A 92 -13.15 -16.21 19.46
N THR A 93 -13.20 -16.64 18.21
CA THR A 93 -12.02 -16.57 17.31
C THR A 93 -11.65 -15.12 17.02
N VAL A 94 -12.61 -14.24 16.77
CA VAL A 94 -12.38 -12.80 16.58
C VAL A 94 -11.73 -12.19 17.82
N PHE A 95 -12.21 -12.52 19.02
CA PHE A 95 -11.64 -12.04 20.27
C PHE A 95 -10.16 -12.46 20.44
N LEU A 96 -9.82 -13.69 20.10
CA LEU A 96 -8.43 -14.16 20.12
C LEU A 96 -7.55 -13.35 19.15
N PHE A 97 -8.04 -13.08 17.93
CA PHE A 97 -7.32 -12.22 17.01
C PHE A 97 -7.16 -10.78 17.50
N GLU A 98 -8.17 -10.22 18.16
CA GLU A 98 -8.09 -8.87 18.75
C GLU A 98 -7.00 -8.79 19.82
N GLN A 99 -6.87 -9.80 20.66
CA GLN A 99 -5.77 -9.89 21.61
C GLN A 99 -4.41 -9.90 20.89
N GLN A 100 -4.28 -10.69 19.81
CA GLN A 100 -3.03 -10.75 19.06
C GLN A 100 -2.72 -9.45 18.30
N LEU A 101 -3.73 -8.68 17.87
CA LEU A 101 -3.51 -7.34 17.31
C LEU A 101 -2.87 -6.41 18.35
N MET A 102 -3.33 -6.46 19.62
CA MET A 102 -2.74 -5.64 20.68
C MET A 102 -1.28 -6.04 20.96
N GLU A 103 -0.97 -7.32 20.99
CA GLU A 103 0.40 -7.81 21.15
C GLU A 103 1.31 -7.41 19.99
N LEU A 104 0.82 -7.49 18.75
CA LEU A 104 1.56 -7.04 17.56
C LEU A 104 1.75 -5.51 17.54
N LEU A 105 0.79 -4.75 18.05
CA LEU A 105 0.89 -3.30 18.22
C LEU A 105 1.98 -2.96 19.25
N ILE A 106 1.97 -3.60 20.41
CA ILE A 106 2.98 -3.43 21.47
C ILE A 106 4.37 -3.84 20.95
N ALA A 107 4.45 -4.91 20.17
CA ALA A 107 5.69 -5.36 19.54
C ALA A 107 6.16 -4.47 18.38
N GLY A 108 5.39 -3.43 18.01
CA GLY A 108 5.73 -2.49 16.92
C GLY A 108 5.73 -3.14 15.53
N LYS A 109 5.01 -4.25 15.34
CA LYS A 109 4.89 -4.93 14.05
C LYS A 109 3.77 -4.38 13.19
N ILE A 110 2.74 -3.85 13.81
CA ILE A 110 1.60 -3.19 13.17
C ILE A 110 1.39 -1.81 13.77
N MET A 111 0.61 -0.99 13.04
CA MET A 111 0.09 0.29 13.52
C MET A 111 -1.43 0.31 13.33
N ILE A 112 -2.15 0.76 14.36
CA ILE A 112 -3.59 0.98 14.28
C ILE A 112 -3.83 2.48 14.24
N LYS A 113 -4.61 2.94 13.28
CA LYS A 113 -4.97 4.34 13.08
C LYS A 113 -6.46 4.47 12.81
N GLN A 114 -7.00 5.65 12.98
CA GLN A 114 -8.37 5.96 12.61
C GLN A 114 -8.37 6.83 11.35
N ILE A 115 -9.07 6.39 10.31
CA ILE A 115 -9.26 7.10 9.05
C ILE A 115 -10.77 7.10 8.79
N ASP A 116 -11.35 8.27 8.57
CA ASP A 116 -12.79 8.46 8.31
C ASP A 116 -13.69 7.71 9.32
N GLU A 117 -13.35 7.83 10.62
CA GLU A 117 -14.04 7.17 11.75
C GLU A 117 -13.91 5.64 11.78
N GLU A 118 -13.13 5.03 10.90
CA GLU A 118 -12.88 3.60 10.85
C GLU A 118 -11.48 3.26 11.36
N ASP A 119 -11.36 2.23 12.21
CA ASP A 119 -10.06 1.70 12.63
C ASP A 119 -9.42 0.91 11.49
N VAL A 120 -8.21 1.30 11.12
CA VAL A 120 -7.41 0.66 10.08
C VAL A 120 -6.10 0.13 10.64
N VAL A 121 -5.65 -0.99 10.09
CA VAL A 121 -4.43 -1.69 10.53
C VAL A 121 -3.41 -1.72 9.40
N TYR A 122 -2.23 -1.21 9.68
CA TYR A 122 -1.06 -1.22 8.80
C TYR A 122 -0.04 -2.25 9.26
N LEU A 123 0.73 -2.80 8.35
CA LEU A 123 2.09 -3.22 8.71
C LEU A 123 2.91 -1.98 9.10
N ALA A 124 3.70 -2.06 10.16
CA ALA A 124 4.50 -0.92 10.60
C ALA A 124 5.42 -0.38 9.50
N SER A 125 6.01 -1.27 8.67
CA SER A 125 6.81 -0.90 7.50
C SER A 125 6.04 -0.02 6.52
N ASN A 126 4.80 -0.43 6.17
CA ASN A 126 3.97 0.27 5.20
C ASN A 126 3.54 1.65 5.73
N TYR A 127 3.18 1.71 7.01
CA TYR A 127 2.83 2.98 7.67
C TYR A 127 3.97 4.00 7.58
N TYR A 128 5.20 3.58 7.91
CA TYR A 128 6.35 4.49 7.86
C TYR A 128 6.76 4.85 6.43
N VAL A 129 6.60 3.95 5.47
CA VAL A 129 6.82 4.27 4.05
C VAL A 129 5.84 5.34 3.58
N GLU A 130 4.54 5.18 3.88
CA GLU A 130 3.52 6.18 3.54
C GLU A 130 3.78 7.52 4.21
N LEU A 131 4.03 7.51 5.54
CA LEU A 131 4.33 8.71 6.30
C LEU A 131 5.55 9.46 5.78
N ASN A 132 6.64 8.75 5.49
CA ASN A 132 7.85 9.36 4.97
C ASN A 132 7.66 9.89 3.56
N SER A 133 6.91 9.18 2.70
CA SER A 133 6.57 9.66 1.35
C SER A 133 5.75 10.94 1.41
N ALA A 134 4.75 10.99 2.29
CA ALA A 134 3.93 12.19 2.51
C ALA A 134 4.79 13.37 3.00
N ARG A 135 5.71 13.13 3.93
CA ARG A 135 6.66 14.16 4.43
C ARG A 135 7.54 14.69 3.30
N LEU A 136 8.16 13.80 2.54
CA LEU A 136 9.02 14.20 1.41
C LEU A 136 8.24 15.01 0.37
N LEU A 137 7.01 14.60 0.04
CA LEU A 137 6.16 15.36 -0.86
C LEU A 137 5.79 16.75 -0.29
N THR A 138 5.52 16.82 1.01
CA THR A 138 5.23 18.10 1.68
C THR A 138 6.45 19.00 1.70
N ASP A 139 7.63 18.45 1.98
CA ASP A 139 8.90 19.21 1.98
C ASP A 139 9.27 19.73 0.58
N LEU A 140 8.89 19.01 -0.48
CA LEU A 140 9.07 19.43 -1.87
C LEU A 140 8.02 20.45 -2.33
N GLN A 141 6.94 20.66 -1.58
CA GLN A 141 5.83 21.54 -1.94
C GLN A 141 6.17 23.02 -1.67
N LEU A 142 7.32 23.45 -2.18
CA LEU A 142 7.75 24.85 -2.16
C LEU A 142 7.11 25.57 -3.36
N ARG A 143 6.49 26.72 -3.10
CA ARG A 143 6.07 27.61 -4.19
C ARG A 143 7.21 28.58 -4.47
N TYR A 144 7.64 28.61 -5.73
CA TYR A 144 8.59 29.60 -6.20
C TYR A 144 7.82 30.79 -6.73
N ASP A 145 8.03 31.96 -6.10
CA ASP A 145 7.43 33.22 -6.53
C ASP A 145 8.27 33.73 -7.73
N MET A 146 7.72 33.62 -8.93
CA MET A 146 8.40 33.99 -10.17
C MET A 146 7.62 35.08 -10.89
N GLU A 147 8.36 36.03 -11.51
CA GLU A 147 7.72 36.99 -12.40
C GLU A 147 7.15 36.29 -13.63
N GLN A 148 5.83 36.40 -13.82
CA GLN A 148 5.11 35.72 -14.92
C GLN A 148 5.64 36.12 -16.31
N ASP A 149 6.10 37.36 -16.47
CA ASP A 149 6.67 37.86 -17.73
C ASP A 149 8.05 37.26 -18.02
N GLU A 150 8.82 36.96 -16.99
CA GLU A 150 10.13 36.31 -17.15
C GLU A 150 9.95 34.83 -17.53
N LEU A 151 9.08 34.13 -16.84
CA LEU A 151 8.74 32.74 -17.10
C LEU A 151 8.22 32.57 -18.55
N GLU A 152 7.34 33.47 -18.97
CA GLU A 152 6.79 33.44 -20.33
C GLU A 152 7.88 33.65 -21.41
N ARG A 153 8.82 34.56 -21.17
CA ARG A 153 9.95 34.82 -22.09
C ARG A 153 10.86 33.59 -22.20
N GLU A 154 11.17 32.94 -21.11
CA GLU A 154 12.02 31.74 -21.16
C GLU A 154 11.30 30.56 -21.81
N ILE A 155 10.00 30.35 -21.58
CA ILE A 155 9.22 29.33 -22.31
C ILE A 155 9.25 29.61 -23.83
N GLN A 156 9.00 30.85 -24.24
CA GLN A 156 9.05 31.22 -25.67
C GLN A 156 10.46 31.03 -26.30
N LYS A 157 11.50 31.23 -25.53
CA LYS A 157 12.88 30.97 -25.99
C LYS A 157 13.11 29.48 -26.20
N ILE A 158 12.68 28.63 -25.26
CA ILE A 158 12.74 27.16 -25.37
C ILE A 158 11.93 26.69 -26.60
N GLU A 159 10.72 27.21 -26.80
CA GLU A 159 9.92 26.88 -27.99
C GLU A 159 10.65 27.16 -29.32
N LYS A 160 11.37 28.29 -29.39
CA LYS A 160 12.16 28.66 -30.58
C LYS A 160 13.38 27.78 -30.75
N GLU A 161 14.10 27.48 -29.68
CA GLU A 161 15.33 26.67 -29.71
C GLU A 161 15.01 25.22 -30.09
N GLU A 162 13.96 24.65 -29.51
CA GLU A 162 13.54 23.27 -29.75
C GLU A 162 12.58 23.10 -30.94
N LYS A 163 12.20 24.19 -31.61
CA LYS A 163 11.29 24.22 -32.78
C LYS A 163 9.96 23.53 -32.49
N LEU A 164 9.42 23.73 -31.31
CA LEU A 164 8.12 23.23 -30.85
C LEU A 164 7.17 24.39 -30.55
N THR A 165 5.90 24.08 -30.49
CA THR A 165 4.85 25.06 -30.10
C THR A 165 3.96 24.37 -29.05
N LEU A 166 3.82 24.98 -27.89
CA LEU A 166 2.91 24.51 -26.84
C LEU A 166 1.52 25.08 -27.08
N ASP A 167 0.50 24.25 -26.91
CA ASP A 167 -0.87 24.75 -26.81
C ASP A 167 -1.12 25.45 -25.45
N GLU A 168 -2.27 26.09 -25.29
CA GLU A 168 -2.59 26.83 -24.08
C GLU A 168 -2.56 25.97 -22.80
N LEU A 169 -3.09 24.74 -22.88
CA LEU A 169 -3.13 23.82 -21.74
C LEU A 169 -1.73 23.28 -21.39
N GLN A 170 -0.92 22.97 -22.41
CA GLN A 170 0.47 22.55 -22.22
C GLN A 170 1.30 23.67 -21.60
N ARG A 171 1.11 24.91 -22.07
CA ARG A 171 1.80 26.10 -21.53
C ARG A 171 1.38 26.36 -20.06
N ALA A 172 0.10 26.27 -19.75
CA ALA A 172 -0.40 26.38 -18.39
C ALA A 172 0.16 25.27 -17.48
N ALA A 173 0.27 24.03 -17.99
CA ALA A 173 0.85 22.91 -17.26
C ALA A 173 2.35 23.12 -16.99
N VAL A 174 3.13 23.64 -17.97
CA VAL A 174 4.55 23.98 -17.77
C VAL A 174 4.70 25.05 -16.68
N LYS A 175 3.94 26.15 -16.76
CA LYS A 175 3.98 27.21 -15.75
C LYS A 175 3.66 26.68 -14.35
N SER A 176 2.57 25.94 -14.23
CA SER A 176 2.17 25.33 -12.97
C SER A 176 3.21 24.35 -12.41
N ALA A 177 3.89 23.59 -13.27
CA ALA A 177 4.91 22.65 -12.85
C ALA A 177 6.21 23.36 -12.39
N ILE A 178 6.54 24.49 -12.99
CA ILE A 178 7.74 25.28 -12.60
C ILE A 178 7.49 26.03 -11.27
N GLU A 179 6.29 26.58 -11.08
CA GLU A 179 5.92 27.29 -9.86
C GLU A 179 5.72 26.35 -8.65
N ALA A 180 5.36 25.11 -8.91
CA ALA A 180 5.09 24.12 -7.86
C ALA A 180 6.31 23.22 -7.65
N GLY A 181 6.64 22.94 -6.40
CA GLY A 181 7.69 21.95 -6.08
C GLY A 181 7.31 20.51 -6.46
N VAL A 182 6.00 20.23 -6.54
CA VAL A 182 5.44 18.93 -6.96
C VAL A 182 4.27 19.20 -7.90
N ALA A 183 4.30 18.59 -9.07
CA ALA A 183 3.20 18.66 -10.04
C ALA A 183 2.85 17.27 -10.58
N VAL A 184 1.56 17.03 -10.81
CA VAL A 184 1.06 15.80 -11.43
C VAL A 184 0.40 16.14 -12.76
N ILE A 185 0.97 15.62 -13.86
CA ILE A 185 0.49 15.86 -15.22
C ILE A 185 -0.19 14.59 -15.72
N THR A 186 -1.49 14.65 -15.94
CA THR A 186 -2.30 13.55 -16.46
C THR A 186 -2.84 13.87 -17.85
N GLY A 187 -3.19 12.84 -18.61
CA GLY A 187 -3.76 13.00 -19.95
C GLY A 187 -3.67 11.71 -20.76
N GLY A 188 -4.46 11.62 -21.82
CA GLY A 188 -4.47 10.50 -22.75
C GLY A 188 -3.16 10.30 -23.52
N PRO A 189 -3.03 9.22 -24.29
CA PRO A 189 -1.90 9.05 -25.20
C PRO A 189 -1.88 10.17 -26.25
N GLY A 190 -0.68 10.67 -26.60
CA GLY A 190 -0.53 11.72 -27.63
C GLY A 190 -0.82 13.16 -27.18
N THR A 191 -1.16 13.43 -25.93
CA THR A 191 -1.47 14.79 -25.42
C THR A 191 -0.22 15.64 -25.12
N GLY A 192 0.96 15.21 -25.53
CA GLY A 192 2.20 16.00 -25.38
C GLY A 192 2.78 16.03 -23.95
N LYS A 193 2.44 15.08 -23.07
CA LYS A 193 3.00 15.02 -21.70
C LYS A 193 4.53 15.01 -21.68
N THR A 194 5.15 14.26 -22.58
CA THR A 194 6.61 14.21 -22.71
C THR A 194 7.18 15.57 -23.14
N THR A 195 6.49 16.30 -24.01
CA THR A 195 6.89 17.66 -24.43
C THR A 195 6.88 18.62 -23.24
N ILE A 196 5.82 18.56 -22.41
CA ILE A 196 5.73 19.37 -21.18
C ILE A 196 6.91 19.07 -20.24
N ILE A 197 7.18 17.79 -19.99
CA ILE A 197 8.30 17.37 -19.12
C ILE A 197 9.64 17.86 -19.69
N ASN A 198 9.86 17.74 -20.99
CA ASN A 198 11.09 18.20 -21.64
C ASN A 198 11.27 19.72 -21.49
N VAL A 199 10.22 20.51 -21.70
CA VAL A 199 10.29 21.98 -21.51
C VAL A 199 10.59 22.33 -20.04
N CYS A 200 9.97 21.66 -19.06
CA CYS A 200 10.29 21.85 -17.65
C CYS A 200 11.76 21.52 -17.35
N LEU A 201 12.29 20.41 -17.89
CA LEU A 201 13.67 20.00 -17.69
C LEU A 201 14.66 20.99 -18.33
N LEU A 202 14.37 21.49 -19.53
CA LEU A 202 15.20 22.50 -20.20
C LEU A 202 15.22 23.82 -19.43
N TYR A 203 14.08 24.21 -18.85
CA TYR A 203 13.99 25.39 -18.01
C TYR A 203 14.85 25.25 -16.74
N THR A 204 14.79 24.10 -16.06
CA THR A 204 15.51 23.84 -14.80
C THR A 204 16.99 23.46 -14.99
N SER A 205 17.39 23.09 -16.22
CA SER A 205 18.77 22.71 -16.52
C SER A 205 19.61 23.96 -16.80
N PRO A 206 20.75 24.15 -16.12
CA PRO A 206 21.63 25.27 -16.44
C PRO A 206 22.10 25.17 -17.91
N SER A 207 21.93 26.27 -18.64
CA SER A 207 22.38 26.35 -20.04
C SER A 207 23.86 25.93 -20.18
N PRO A 208 24.23 25.18 -21.22
CA PRO A 208 25.63 24.86 -21.47
C PRO A 208 26.57 26.10 -21.52
N ARG A 209 26.00 27.29 -21.76
CA ARG A 209 26.74 28.59 -21.78
C ARG A 209 27.06 29.07 -20.35
N ASP A 210 26.28 28.71 -19.35
CA ASP A 210 26.53 29.13 -17.95
C ASP A 210 27.61 28.28 -17.25
N ARG A 211 27.98 27.12 -17.84
CA ARG A 211 29.10 26.29 -17.38
C ARG A 211 30.49 26.77 -17.80
N SER A 212 30.57 27.78 -18.65
CA SER A 212 31.83 28.28 -19.16
C SER A 212 32.38 29.50 -18.41
N VAL A 213 31.80 29.89 -17.30
CA VAL A 213 32.26 30.99 -16.44
C VAL A 213 32.53 30.46 -15.04
N SER A 214 33.60 29.67 -14.92
CA SER A 214 34.23 29.33 -13.64
C SER A 214 35.71 29.12 -13.85
#